data_3c7e48e20f41aa488cef66b13aacda1d
#
_entry.id   3c7e48e20f41aa488cef66b13aacda1d
#
_cell.length_a   1.000
_cell.length_b   1.000
_cell.length_c   1.000
_cell.angle_alpha   90.00
_cell.angle_beta   90.00
_cell.angle_gamma   90.00
#
_symmetry.space_group_name_H-M   'P 1'
#
loop_
_entity.id
_entity.type
_entity.pdbx_description
1 polymer ?
#
loop_
_entity_poly.entity_id
_entity_poly.type
_entity_poly.pdbx_seq_one_letter_code
_entity_poly.pdbx_strand_id
1 'polypeptide(L)'
;MSSTKVLAIVLAGGEGKRLMPLTLDRAKPAVPFGGIYRLIDFALSNIVNSGYLKIVVLTQYKSHSLDKHVAQTWRMSSLLGNYVAPVPAQQRMGKHWFRGSADAIAQSLNLIHDEKPDHVVVVGADNIYRMDFSQMLEAHIASGKSCSVAAIRQPIELSDQFGVIETDPSDPTTIKAFVEKPTETEGLADDPGSILASMGNYIFDADALVEAVTRDAEDDSSKHDMGGDIVPGFVAQGDAAVYDFLHNEVPGSTERDRDYWRDVGTLDAFYEAHMDLISIHPVFNLYNEEWPTFTGHRNAPPAKFVHAGPGRVGSAVDSVISPGVVVSGAQVSSSVLSPGVRVNSWSSVSDSVLMDDVIVGRHCQIHRAIIDKGVVVPPRTQIGLDVEKDRARGWVVTESGITVLGKGTVITP
;
A
#
# COMPACT_ATOMS: atom_id res chain seq x y z
N MET A 1 0.38 -23.52 27.45
CA MET A 1 1.38 -23.18 26.40
C MET A 1 1.52 -21.67 26.42
N SER A 2 2.73 -21.11 26.52
CA SER A 2 2.95 -19.67 26.40
C SER A 2 2.52 -19.29 24.97
N SER A 3 1.68 -18.28 24.81
CA SER A 3 1.32 -17.80 23.46
C SER A 3 2.58 -17.18 22.84
N THR A 4 2.91 -17.58 21.62
CA THR A 4 4.00 -17.01 20.81
C THR A 4 3.87 -15.50 20.75
N LYS A 5 4.92 -14.78 21.12
CA LYS A 5 4.93 -13.32 21.11
C LYS A 5 5.40 -12.82 19.76
N VAL A 6 4.62 -11.97 19.15
CA VAL A 6 4.92 -11.38 17.83
C VAL A 6 4.97 -9.86 17.94
N LEU A 7 6.01 -9.27 17.38
CA LEU A 7 6.10 -7.83 17.10
C LEU A 7 5.99 -7.63 15.58
N ALA A 8 5.09 -6.76 15.14
CA ALA A 8 5.01 -6.39 13.73
C ALA A 8 5.73 -5.04 13.48
N ILE A 9 6.58 -5.01 12.46
CA ILE A 9 7.29 -3.82 12.00
C ILE A 9 6.81 -3.49 10.59
N VAL A 10 6.21 -2.31 10.44
CA VAL A 10 5.74 -1.80 9.15
C VAL A 10 6.75 -0.78 8.62
N LEU A 11 7.35 -1.07 7.47
CA LEU A 11 8.34 -0.21 6.82
C LEU A 11 7.65 0.85 5.97
N ALA A 12 7.72 2.11 6.38
CA ALA A 12 7.00 3.23 5.79
C ALA A 12 7.89 4.43 5.44
N GLY A 13 9.18 4.20 5.19
CA GLY A 13 10.20 5.24 5.02
C GLY A 13 10.47 5.69 3.58
N GLY A 14 9.91 5.04 2.57
CA GLY A 14 10.20 5.28 1.16
C GLY A 14 9.72 6.63 0.61
N GLU A 15 10.49 7.24 -0.32
CA GLU A 15 10.16 8.53 -0.94
C GLU A 15 8.94 8.47 -1.88
N GLY A 16 8.68 7.33 -2.53
CA GLY A 16 7.56 7.16 -3.47
C GLY A 16 7.65 8.03 -4.72
N LYS A 17 8.85 8.24 -5.29
CA LYS A 17 9.09 9.12 -6.45
C LYS A 17 8.21 8.81 -7.67
N ARG A 18 7.94 7.53 -7.93
CA ARG A 18 7.13 7.09 -9.09
C ARG A 18 5.65 7.48 -9.00
N LEU A 19 5.17 7.86 -7.80
CA LEU A 19 3.80 8.37 -7.57
C LEU A 19 3.70 9.90 -7.56
N MET A 20 4.77 10.62 -7.90
CA MET A 20 4.64 12.06 -8.04
C MET A 20 3.60 12.43 -9.12
N PRO A 21 2.76 13.44 -8.88
CA PRO A 21 2.83 14.48 -7.84
C PRO A 21 2.14 14.12 -6.51
N LEU A 22 1.52 12.95 -6.37
CA LEU A 22 0.76 12.58 -5.16
C LEU A 22 1.62 12.47 -3.90
N THR A 23 2.91 12.22 -4.05
CA THR A 23 3.89 12.11 -2.95
C THR A 23 4.73 13.37 -2.76
N LEU A 24 4.36 14.49 -3.39
CA LEU A 24 5.11 15.73 -3.28
C LEU A 24 5.18 16.25 -1.83
N ASP A 25 4.10 16.10 -1.05
CA ASP A 25 3.96 16.62 0.32
C ASP A 25 3.80 15.53 1.39
N ARG A 26 3.82 14.25 1.03
CA ARG A 26 3.55 13.14 1.95
C ARG A 26 4.29 11.87 1.55
N ALA A 27 4.50 10.99 2.51
CA ALA A 27 5.01 9.64 2.26
C ALA A 27 4.00 8.82 1.42
N LYS A 28 4.48 7.87 0.59
CA LYS A 28 3.63 6.98 -0.23
C LYS A 28 2.54 6.29 0.60
N PRO A 29 2.82 5.69 1.79
CA PRO A 29 1.80 5.04 2.62
C PRO A 29 0.67 5.96 3.09
N ALA A 30 0.85 7.28 3.05
CA ALA A 30 -0.16 8.26 3.44
C ALA A 30 -1.06 8.72 2.28
N VAL A 31 -0.84 8.24 1.06
CA VAL A 31 -1.68 8.58 -0.11
C VAL A 31 -3.08 8.01 0.10
N PRO A 32 -4.16 8.82 -0.11
CA PRO A 32 -5.53 8.33 -0.03
C PRO A 32 -5.82 7.26 -1.06
N PHE A 33 -6.60 6.25 -0.69
CA PHE A 33 -6.98 5.15 -1.56
C PHE A 33 -8.42 4.69 -1.29
N GLY A 34 -9.13 4.24 -2.33
CA GLY A 34 -10.46 3.64 -2.21
C GLY A 34 -11.50 4.52 -1.53
N GLY A 35 -11.39 5.84 -1.66
CA GLY A 35 -12.28 6.84 -1.07
C GLY A 35 -11.85 7.26 0.33
N ILE A 36 -11.93 6.38 1.33
CA ILE A 36 -11.73 6.75 2.74
C ILE A 36 -10.42 6.27 3.36
N TYR A 37 -9.73 5.34 2.72
CA TYR A 37 -8.51 4.69 3.24
C TYR A 37 -7.24 5.46 2.91
N ARG A 38 -6.13 5.01 3.49
CA ARG A 38 -4.77 5.28 3.03
C ARG A 38 -4.07 3.96 2.74
N LEU A 39 -3.02 3.98 1.93
CA LEU A 39 -2.32 2.76 1.53
C LEU A 39 -1.86 1.93 2.74
N ILE A 40 -1.36 2.57 3.80
CA ILE A 40 -0.93 1.87 5.02
C ILE A 40 -2.06 1.11 5.73
N ASP A 41 -3.31 1.53 5.58
CA ASP A 41 -4.42 0.90 6.30
C ASP A 41 -4.62 -0.56 5.89
N PHE A 42 -4.24 -0.95 4.68
CA PHE A 42 -4.31 -2.34 4.20
C PHE A 42 -3.31 -3.24 4.95
N ALA A 43 -2.05 -2.84 5.04
CA ALA A 43 -1.04 -3.60 5.77
C ALA A 43 -1.39 -3.70 7.27
N LEU A 44 -1.76 -2.58 7.89
CA LEU A 44 -2.14 -2.56 9.31
C LEU A 44 -3.39 -3.41 9.59
N SER A 45 -4.38 -3.39 8.70
CA SER A 45 -5.60 -4.20 8.83
C SER A 45 -5.29 -5.70 8.79
N ASN A 46 -4.43 -6.12 7.88
CA ASN A 46 -4.02 -7.53 7.79
C ASN A 46 -3.32 -7.99 9.09
N ILE A 47 -2.39 -7.20 9.63
CA ILE A 47 -1.68 -7.52 10.86
C ILE A 47 -2.64 -7.62 12.05
N VAL A 48 -3.57 -6.66 12.16
CA VAL A 48 -4.56 -6.62 13.26
C VAL A 48 -5.57 -7.77 13.15
N ASN A 49 -6.07 -8.05 11.95
CA ASN A 49 -6.97 -9.17 11.70
C ASN A 49 -6.30 -10.53 12.00
N SER A 50 -4.98 -10.64 11.76
CA SER A 50 -4.18 -11.82 12.14
C SER A 50 -3.95 -11.96 13.65
N GLY A 51 -4.46 -11.01 14.46
CA GLY A 51 -4.35 -11.05 15.93
C GLY A 51 -3.06 -10.43 16.48
N TYR A 52 -2.21 -9.82 15.67
CA TYR A 52 -0.97 -9.18 16.11
C TYR A 52 -1.22 -7.70 16.42
N LEU A 53 -1.21 -7.35 17.71
CA LEU A 53 -1.65 -6.05 18.19
C LEU A 53 -0.51 -5.18 18.75
N LYS A 54 0.73 -5.60 18.61
CA LYS A 54 1.92 -4.82 18.92
C LYS A 54 2.61 -4.47 17.60
N ILE A 55 2.40 -3.25 17.15
CA ILE A 55 2.79 -2.81 15.80
C ILE A 55 3.60 -1.52 15.88
N VAL A 56 4.74 -1.53 15.22
CA VAL A 56 5.61 -0.35 15.05
C VAL A 56 5.62 0.04 13.58
N VAL A 57 5.44 1.31 13.29
CA VAL A 57 5.51 1.87 11.93
C VAL A 57 6.76 2.73 11.84
N LEU A 58 7.79 2.25 11.15
CA LEU A 58 9.05 2.99 10.96
C LEU A 58 8.89 4.00 9.82
N THR A 59 8.96 5.28 10.17
CA THR A 59 8.71 6.39 9.24
C THR A 59 9.92 7.29 9.08
N GLN A 60 10.08 7.89 7.91
CA GLN A 60 11.19 8.82 7.64
C GLN A 60 10.76 9.96 6.72
N TYR A 61 10.55 9.68 5.44
CA TYR A 61 10.34 10.69 4.42
C TYR A 61 8.94 11.30 4.52
N LYS A 62 8.86 12.64 4.68
CA LYS A 62 7.58 13.42 4.73
C LYS A 62 6.50 12.77 5.59
N SER A 63 6.89 12.24 6.76
CA SER A 63 6.05 11.36 7.57
C SER A 63 4.93 12.06 8.33
N HIS A 64 4.95 13.40 8.50
CA HIS A 64 4.01 14.11 9.38
C HIS A 64 2.54 13.70 9.19
N SER A 65 2.07 13.63 7.92
CA SER A 65 0.66 13.27 7.66
C SER A 65 0.38 11.77 7.90
N LEU A 66 1.41 10.93 7.76
CA LEU A 66 1.35 9.49 8.06
C LEU A 66 1.32 9.27 9.56
N ASP A 67 2.26 9.85 10.31
CA ASP A 67 2.36 9.76 11.76
C ASP A 67 1.06 10.24 12.43
N LYS A 68 0.52 11.37 11.94
CA LYS A 68 -0.76 11.88 12.40
C LYS A 68 -1.90 10.89 12.14
N HIS A 69 -1.96 10.27 10.95
CA HIS A 69 -2.99 9.29 10.61
C HIS A 69 -2.90 8.06 11.52
N VAL A 70 -1.71 7.47 11.67
CA VAL A 70 -1.48 6.31 12.53
C VAL A 70 -1.88 6.62 13.96
N ALA A 71 -1.37 7.72 14.53
CA ALA A 71 -1.64 8.10 15.93
C ALA A 71 -3.11 8.42 16.23
N GLN A 72 -3.87 8.90 15.23
CA GLN A 72 -5.28 9.26 15.42
C GLN A 72 -6.24 8.13 15.12
N THR A 73 -5.94 7.30 14.13
CA THR A 73 -6.79 6.23 13.61
C THR A 73 -6.59 4.92 14.37
N TRP A 74 -5.34 4.50 14.53
CA TRP A 74 -4.97 3.18 15.00
C TRP A 74 -4.76 3.14 16.52
N ARG A 75 -5.76 3.61 17.25
CA ARG A 75 -5.71 3.61 18.73
C ARG A 75 -6.12 2.26 19.26
N MET A 76 -5.17 1.58 19.91
CA MET A 76 -5.40 0.32 20.60
C MET A 76 -5.63 0.54 22.10
N SER A 77 -6.12 -0.50 22.79
CA SER A 77 -6.27 -0.47 24.23
C SER A 77 -4.91 -0.59 24.93
N SER A 78 -4.39 0.51 25.43
CA SER A 78 -3.14 0.53 26.20
C SER A 78 -3.22 -0.29 27.50
N LEU A 79 -4.43 -0.48 28.05
CA LEU A 79 -4.66 -1.31 29.22
C LEU A 79 -4.27 -2.79 28.99
N LEU A 80 -4.38 -3.26 27.76
CA LEU A 80 -4.00 -4.61 27.34
C LEU A 80 -2.58 -4.69 26.79
N GLY A 81 -1.82 -3.60 26.81
CA GLY A 81 -0.47 -3.52 26.26
C GLY A 81 -0.41 -3.54 24.73
N ASN A 82 -1.54 -3.28 24.05
CA ASN A 82 -1.64 -3.23 22.60
C ASN A 82 -1.39 -1.82 22.09
N TYR A 83 -0.69 -1.69 20.97
CA TYR A 83 -0.43 -0.39 20.36
C TYR A 83 -0.12 -0.48 18.86
N VAL A 84 -0.36 0.63 18.15
CA VAL A 84 0.22 0.93 16.83
C VAL A 84 0.95 2.25 16.98
N ALA A 85 2.29 2.22 16.93
CA ALA A 85 3.13 3.37 17.21
C ALA A 85 3.94 3.80 15.98
N PRO A 86 3.78 5.03 15.46
CA PRO A 86 4.71 5.58 14.50
C PRO A 86 6.02 5.94 15.18
N VAL A 87 7.12 5.49 14.60
CA VAL A 87 8.48 5.73 15.09
C VAL A 87 9.29 6.37 13.96
N PRO A 88 9.44 7.70 13.98
CA PRO A 88 10.27 8.40 13.01
C PRO A 88 11.75 8.12 13.25
N ALA A 89 12.54 8.22 12.18
CA ALA A 89 14.00 8.10 12.26
C ALA A 89 14.60 9.05 13.31
N GLN A 90 15.46 8.53 14.18
CA GLN A 90 15.98 9.25 15.37
C GLN A 90 17.51 9.38 15.41
N GLN A 91 18.22 8.93 14.36
CA GLN A 91 19.70 8.97 14.31
C GLN A 91 20.38 8.27 15.51
N ARG A 92 19.88 7.12 15.93
CA ARG A 92 20.40 6.41 17.11
C ARG A 92 21.78 5.80 16.92
N MET A 93 22.14 5.43 15.68
CA MET A 93 23.41 4.79 15.33
C MET A 93 24.34 5.74 14.55
N GLY A 94 24.39 7.02 14.92
CA GLY A 94 25.24 8.02 14.26
C GLY A 94 24.45 9.21 13.71
N LYS A 95 25.09 10.04 12.89
CA LYS A 95 24.49 11.27 12.36
C LYS A 95 23.83 11.07 10.99
N HIS A 96 23.26 9.89 10.75
CA HIS A 96 22.55 9.59 9.51
C HIS A 96 21.10 9.16 9.79
N TRP A 97 20.25 9.43 8.83
CA TRP A 97 18.88 8.91 8.78
C TRP A 97 18.92 7.44 8.34
N PHE A 98 17.76 6.76 8.26
CA PHE A 98 17.72 5.39 7.74
C PHE A 98 18.31 5.34 6.33
N ARG A 99 19.36 4.54 6.14
CA ARG A 99 20.04 4.33 4.85
C ARG A 99 19.31 3.34 3.97
N GLY A 100 18.55 2.41 4.59
CA GLY A 100 17.75 1.39 3.95
C GLY A 100 16.73 0.79 4.91
N SER A 101 16.00 -0.21 4.45
CA SER A 101 14.96 -0.91 5.22
C SER A 101 15.54 -1.71 6.39
N ALA A 102 16.71 -2.32 6.22
CA ALA A 102 17.42 -3.04 7.29
C ALA A 102 18.02 -2.08 8.33
N ASP A 103 18.60 -0.95 7.89
CA ASP A 103 19.13 0.08 8.80
C ASP A 103 18.00 0.72 9.64
N ALA A 104 16.78 0.82 9.09
CA ALA A 104 15.62 1.28 9.87
C ALA A 104 15.32 0.35 11.05
N ILE A 105 15.42 -0.96 10.86
CA ILE A 105 15.26 -1.94 11.92
C ILE A 105 16.45 -1.90 12.88
N ALA A 106 17.69 -1.85 12.37
CA ALA A 106 18.89 -1.77 13.18
C ALA A 106 18.88 -0.55 14.12
N GLN A 107 18.49 0.64 13.61
CA GLN A 107 18.34 1.83 14.46
C GLN A 107 17.16 1.75 15.43
N SER A 108 16.30 0.76 15.32
CA SER A 108 15.09 0.56 16.13
C SER A 108 15.15 -0.71 17.01
N LEU A 109 16.30 -1.34 17.18
CA LEU A 109 16.49 -2.59 17.92
C LEU A 109 16.02 -2.51 19.38
N ASN A 110 16.03 -1.30 19.99
CA ASN A 110 15.46 -1.11 21.31
C ASN A 110 13.99 -1.56 21.40
N LEU A 111 13.21 -1.44 20.33
CA LEU A 111 11.79 -1.85 20.33
C LEU A 111 11.67 -3.38 20.39
N ILE A 112 12.56 -4.11 19.73
CA ILE A 112 12.62 -5.57 19.82
C ILE A 112 13.10 -5.99 21.21
N HIS A 113 14.13 -5.34 21.77
CA HIS A 113 14.66 -5.63 23.09
C HIS A 113 13.66 -5.35 24.22
N ASP A 114 12.84 -4.30 24.08
CA ASP A 114 11.83 -3.93 25.08
C ASP A 114 10.65 -4.91 25.05
N GLU A 115 10.18 -5.32 23.85
CA GLU A 115 9.03 -6.21 23.69
C GLU A 115 9.38 -7.69 23.84
N LYS A 116 10.62 -8.08 23.58
CA LYS A 116 11.12 -9.48 23.63
C LYS A 116 10.18 -10.44 22.92
N PRO A 117 9.93 -10.23 21.62
CA PRO A 117 9.11 -11.14 20.83
C PRO A 117 9.87 -12.43 20.54
N ASP A 118 9.14 -13.52 20.27
CA ASP A 118 9.71 -14.73 19.72
C ASP A 118 9.97 -14.56 18.22
N HIS A 119 9.03 -13.91 17.51
CA HIS A 119 9.13 -13.65 16.06
C HIS A 119 8.80 -12.21 15.74
N VAL A 120 9.37 -11.73 14.62
CA VAL A 120 9.13 -10.39 14.07
C VAL A 120 8.53 -10.52 12.67
N VAL A 121 7.34 -9.93 12.49
CA VAL A 121 6.70 -9.77 11.17
C VAL A 121 7.15 -8.43 10.60
N VAL A 122 7.77 -8.44 9.42
CA VAL A 122 8.23 -7.23 8.72
C VAL A 122 7.46 -7.09 7.42
N VAL A 123 6.78 -5.96 7.22
CA VAL A 123 5.94 -5.73 6.03
C VAL A 123 6.15 -4.35 5.43
N GLY A 124 5.98 -4.24 4.11
CA GLY A 124 5.86 -2.96 3.41
C GLY A 124 4.51 -2.30 3.66
N ALA A 125 4.48 -0.96 3.65
CA ALA A 125 3.29 -0.14 3.96
C ALA A 125 2.50 0.34 2.75
N ASP A 126 2.78 -0.15 1.55
CA ASP A 126 2.41 0.51 0.29
C ASP A 126 1.79 -0.40 -0.77
N ASN A 127 1.38 -1.60 -0.37
CA ASN A 127 0.72 -2.60 -1.22
C ASN A 127 -0.75 -2.80 -0.82
N ILE A 128 -1.58 -3.15 -1.80
CA ILE A 128 -3.00 -3.48 -1.60
C ILE A 128 -3.16 -5.00 -1.69
N TYR A 129 -3.53 -5.64 -0.58
CA TYR A 129 -3.73 -7.09 -0.49
C TYR A 129 -4.49 -7.46 0.78
N ARG A 130 -4.97 -8.69 0.84
CA ARG A 130 -5.43 -9.34 2.08
C ARG A 130 -4.55 -10.53 2.40
N MET A 131 -4.16 -10.65 3.66
CA MET A 131 -3.31 -11.73 4.13
C MET A 131 -3.55 -11.99 5.61
N ASP A 132 -3.68 -13.26 5.96
CA ASP A 132 -3.60 -13.73 7.33
C ASP A 132 -2.15 -14.14 7.65
N PHE A 133 -1.45 -13.30 8.39
CA PHE A 133 -0.08 -13.55 8.81
C PHE A 133 0.04 -14.67 9.85
N SER A 134 -1.06 -15.10 10.49
CA SER A 134 -1.01 -16.23 11.41
C SER A 134 -0.67 -17.54 10.68
N GLN A 135 -1.21 -17.73 9.47
CA GLN A 135 -0.92 -18.88 8.62
C GLN A 135 0.55 -18.87 8.14
N MET A 136 1.08 -17.69 7.79
CA MET A 136 2.49 -17.55 7.46
C MET A 136 3.39 -17.86 8.67
N LEU A 137 3.00 -17.42 9.87
CA LEU A 137 3.76 -17.74 11.11
C LEU A 137 3.74 -19.22 11.42
N GLU A 138 2.60 -19.90 11.27
CA GLU A 138 2.52 -21.35 11.44
C GLU A 138 3.44 -22.08 10.48
N ALA A 139 3.46 -21.67 9.21
CA ALA A 139 4.36 -22.22 8.21
C ALA A 139 5.83 -21.92 8.52
N HIS A 140 6.14 -20.71 9.01
CA HIS A 140 7.48 -20.33 9.45
C HIS A 140 8.00 -21.26 10.57
N ILE A 141 7.21 -21.43 11.63
CA ILE A 141 7.56 -22.31 12.74
C ILE A 141 7.72 -23.75 12.26
N ALA A 142 6.85 -24.23 11.38
CA ALA A 142 6.91 -25.59 10.85
C ALA A 142 8.15 -25.83 9.97
N SER A 143 8.64 -24.80 9.27
CA SER A 143 9.83 -24.89 8.43
C SER A 143 11.12 -25.07 9.24
N GLY A 144 11.14 -24.63 10.50
CA GLY A 144 12.33 -24.59 11.35
C GLY A 144 13.44 -23.67 10.82
N LYS A 145 13.11 -22.73 9.92
CA LYS A 145 14.03 -21.75 9.38
C LYS A 145 13.87 -20.41 10.10
N SER A 146 14.94 -19.64 10.21
CA SER A 146 14.93 -18.36 10.92
C SER A 146 14.40 -17.18 10.07
N CYS A 147 14.22 -17.38 8.77
CA CYS A 147 13.64 -16.39 7.85
C CYS A 147 12.57 -17.05 6.97
N SER A 148 11.42 -16.40 6.83
CA SER A 148 10.41 -16.77 5.82
C SER A 148 10.03 -15.55 4.98
N VAL A 149 9.89 -15.76 3.67
CA VAL A 149 9.53 -14.74 2.69
C VAL A 149 8.19 -15.10 2.07
N ALA A 150 7.20 -14.19 2.14
CA ALA A 150 5.97 -14.35 1.39
C ALA A 150 6.21 -14.09 -0.09
N ALA A 151 5.76 -14.98 -0.94
CA ALA A 151 5.93 -14.91 -2.38
C ALA A 151 4.61 -15.07 -3.12
N ILE A 152 4.49 -14.38 -4.24
CA ILE A 152 3.35 -14.46 -5.14
C ILE A 152 3.82 -14.78 -6.57
N ARG A 153 2.99 -15.49 -7.32
CA ARG A 153 3.25 -15.72 -8.75
C ARG A 153 3.00 -14.45 -9.56
N GLN A 154 3.97 -14.06 -10.37
CA GLN A 154 3.91 -12.90 -11.25
C GLN A 154 4.41 -13.28 -12.65
N PRO A 155 3.95 -12.62 -13.72
CA PRO A 155 4.49 -12.80 -15.07
C PRO A 155 6.01 -12.56 -15.09
N ILE A 156 6.73 -13.41 -15.83
CA ILE A 156 8.20 -13.35 -15.93
C ILE A 156 8.72 -12.01 -16.47
N GLU A 157 7.93 -11.33 -17.29
CA GLU A 157 8.25 -10.02 -17.87
C GLU A 157 8.38 -8.92 -16.79
N LEU A 158 7.87 -9.17 -15.56
CA LEU A 158 7.93 -8.24 -14.44
C LEU A 158 9.10 -8.53 -13.49
N SER A 159 10.01 -9.44 -13.85
CA SER A 159 11.13 -9.86 -12.99
C SER A 159 12.03 -8.71 -12.53
N ASP A 160 12.21 -7.68 -13.37
CA ASP A 160 13.00 -6.49 -13.08
C ASP A 160 12.37 -5.54 -12.03
N GLN A 161 11.15 -5.85 -11.59
CA GLN A 161 10.44 -5.04 -10.60
C GLN A 161 10.49 -5.63 -9.18
N PHE A 162 10.77 -6.92 -9.04
CA PHE A 162 10.66 -7.68 -7.78
C PHE A 162 11.92 -8.45 -7.44
N GLY A 163 12.07 -8.81 -6.17
CA GLY A 163 12.96 -9.88 -5.76
C GLY A 163 12.40 -11.21 -6.24
N VAL A 164 13.16 -11.95 -7.05
CA VAL A 164 12.76 -13.25 -7.60
C VAL A 164 13.31 -14.37 -6.74
N ILE A 165 12.46 -15.34 -6.40
CA ILE A 165 12.75 -16.47 -5.54
C ILE A 165 12.85 -17.74 -6.38
N GLU A 166 13.96 -18.44 -6.26
CA GLU A 166 14.12 -19.82 -6.74
C GLU A 166 14.06 -20.78 -5.56
N THR A 167 13.25 -21.83 -5.67
CA THR A 167 13.12 -22.85 -4.62
C THR A 167 14.02 -24.06 -4.87
N ASP A 168 14.30 -24.83 -3.83
CA ASP A 168 15.01 -26.08 -3.97
C ASP A 168 14.06 -27.12 -4.62
N PRO A 169 14.45 -27.78 -5.73
CA PRO A 169 13.61 -28.80 -6.36
C PRO A 169 13.27 -30.00 -5.47
N SER A 170 14.08 -30.27 -4.45
CA SER A 170 13.86 -31.36 -3.48
C SER A 170 13.00 -30.93 -2.29
N ASP A 171 12.92 -29.61 -2.01
CA ASP A 171 12.12 -29.03 -0.96
C ASP A 171 11.58 -27.64 -1.43
N PRO A 172 10.38 -27.61 -2.02
CA PRO A 172 9.80 -26.37 -2.57
C PRO A 172 9.56 -25.27 -1.53
N THR A 173 9.67 -25.58 -0.25
CA THR A 173 9.53 -24.59 0.83
C THR A 173 10.85 -23.91 1.20
N THR A 174 11.99 -24.45 0.78
CA THR A 174 13.31 -23.85 1.03
C THR A 174 13.73 -22.96 -0.14
N ILE A 175 14.18 -21.75 0.16
CA ILE A 175 14.71 -20.81 -0.84
C ILE A 175 16.15 -21.22 -1.17
N LYS A 176 16.39 -21.49 -2.46
CA LYS A 176 17.72 -21.79 -3.01
C LYS A 176 18.46 -20.52 -3.44
N ALA A 177 17.75 -19.59 -4.07
CA ALA A 177 18.30 -18.30 -4.49
C ALA A 177 17.27 -17.20 -4.36
N PHE A 178 17.74 -16.00 -4.05
CA PHE A 178 16.96 -14.76 -4.02
C PHE A 178 17.73 -13.69 -4.79
N VAL A 179 17.16 -13.21 -5.88
CA VAL A 179 17.81 -12.22 -6.76
C VAL A 179 16.94 -10.97 -6.86
N GLU A 180 17.45 -9.86 -6.38
CA GLU A 180 16.73 -8.58 -6.41
C GLU A 180 16.73 -7.99 -7.82
N LYS A 181 15.54 -7.87 -8.40
CA LYS A 181 15.27 -7.25 -9.72
C LYS A 181 16.16 -7.74 -10.86
N PRO A 182 16.19 -9.04 -11.15
CA PRO A 182 16.99 -9.56 -12.23
C PRO A 182 16.47 -9.11 -13.60
N THR A 183 17.39 -8.82 -14.50
CA THR A 183 17.05 -8.50 -15.90
C THR A 183 16.78 -9.76 -16.73
N GLU A 184 17.28 -10.90 -16.30
CA GLU A 184 17.06 -12.23 -16.89
C GLU A 184 16.83 -13.23 -15.77
N THR A 185 15.83 -14.07 -15.91
CA THR A 185 15.49 -15.14 -14.95
C THR A 185 14.82 -16.30 -15.67
N GLU A 186 14.86 -17.48 -15.05
CA GLU A 186 14.11 -18.63 -15.50
C GLU A 186 12.72 -18.63 -14.86
N GLY A 187 11.70 -19.09 -15.59
CA GLY A 187 10.36 -19.26 -15.05
C GLY A 187 10.24 -20.51 -14.18
N LEU A 188 9.11 -20.63 -13.50
CA LEU A 188 8.82 -21.75 -12.63
C LEU A 188 8.74 -23.06 -13.45
N ALA A 189 9.13 -24.17 -12.84
CA ALA A 189 9.14 -25.48 -13.51
C ALA A 189 7.73 -25.96 -13.92
N ASP A 190 6.71 -25.58 -13.16
CA ASP A 190 5.29 -25.88 -13.41
C ASP A 190 4.60 -24.80 -14.28
N ASP A 191 5.14 -23.60 -14.34
CA ASP A 191 4.64 -22.47 -15.15
C ASP A 191 5.81 -21.59 -15.64
N PRO A 192 6.43 -21.92 -16.78
CA PRO A 192 7.59 -21.18 -17.31
C PRO A 192 7.31 -19.70 -17.66
N GLY A 193 6.05 -19.29 -17.75
CA GLY A 193 5.66 -17.91 -17.94
C GLY A 193 5.60 -17.09 -16.66
N SER A 194 5.80 -17.70 -15.51
CA SER A 194 5.69 -17.07 -14.20
C SER A 194 6.95 -17.21 -13.37
N ILE A 195 7.12 -16.30 -12.41
CA ILE A 195 8.15 -16.29 -11.36
C ILE A 195 7.50 -16.28 -9.99
N LEU A 196 8.22 -16.67 -8.94
CA LEU A 196 7.89 -16.37 -7.56
C LEU A 196 8.50 -15.02 -7.19
N ALA A 197 7.65 -14.00 -7.07
CA ALA A 197 8.04 -12.65 -6.69
C ALA A 197 7.87 -12.44 -5.19
N SER A 198 8.88 -11.87 -4.53
CA SER A 198 8.78 -11.47 -3.13
C SER A 198 7.73 -10.38 -2.96
N MET A 199 6.82 -10.56 -2.02
CA MET A 199 5.81 -9.57 -1.65
C MET A 199 6.38 -8.45 -0.74
N GLY A 200 7.64 -8.55 -0.31
CA GLY A 200 8.20 -7.64 0.70
C GLY A 200 7.63 -7.85 2.10
N ASN A 201 7.06 -9.02 2.36
CA ASN A 201 6.53 -9.45 3.65
C ASN A 201 7.38 -10.61 4.18
N TYR A 202 7.88 -10.46 5.39
CA TYR A 202 8.83 -11.39 5.99
C TYR A 202 8.41 -11.76 7.40
N ILE A 203 8.79 -12.97 7.85
CA ILE A 203 8.79 -13.37 9.25
C ILE A 203 10.18 -13.86 9.61
N PHE A 204 10.67 -13.42 10.75
CA PHE A 204 11.98 -13.81 11.28
C PHE A 204 11.87 -14.29 12.72
N ASP A 205 12.74 -15.22 13.09
CA ASP A 205 13.09 -15.40 14.49
C ASP A 205 13.73 -14.11 15.01
N ALA A 206 13.28 -13.63 16.17
CA ALA A 206 13.68 -12.30 16.66
C ALA A 206 15.19 -12.17 16.87
N ASP A 207 15.83 -13.17 17.48
CA ASP A 207 17.28 -13.15 17.74
C ASP A 207 18.09 -13.19 16.42
N ALA A 208 17.65 -13.99 15.45
CA ALA A 208 18.30 -14.11 14.14
C ALA A 208 18.20 -12.79 13.36
N LEU A 209 17.04 -12.11 13.41
CA LEU A 209 16.89 -10.78 12.79
C LEU A 209 17.81 -9.76 13.44
N VAL A 210 17.86 -9.72 14.80
CA VAL A 210 18.74 -8.80 15.53
C VAL A 210 20.21 -9.00 15.14
N GLU A 211 20.67 -10.25 15.07
CA GLU A 211 22.03 -10.57 14.65
C GLU A 211 22.30 -10.12 13.19
N ALA A 212 21.38 -10.43 12.27
CA ALA A 212 21.53 -10.12 10.86
C ALA A 212 21.60 -8.60 10.60
N VAL A 213 20.68 -7.81 11.16
CA VAL A 213 20.66 -6.35 10.94
C VAL A 213 21.79 -5.63 11.68
N THR A 214 22.28 -6.20 12.81
CA THR A 214 23.45 -5.64 13.52
C THR A 214 24.72 -5.84 12.70
N ARG A 215 24.90 -7.03 12.12
CA ARG A 215 26.03 -7.34 11.24
C ARG A 215 26.01 -6.48 9.98
N ASP A 216 24.84 -6.35 9.34
CA ASP A 216 24.65 -5.52 8.16
C ASP A 216 24.95 -4.04 8.42
N ALA A 217 24.58 -3.52 9.59
CA ALA A 217 24.82 -2.12 9.95
C ALA A 217 26.32 -1.74 10.03
N GLU A 218 27.20 -2.73 10.23
CA GLU A 218 28.66 -2.58 10.26
C GLU A 218 29.31 -2.74 8.88
N ASP A 219 28.57 -3.15 7.86
CA ASP A 219 29.07 -3.36 6.50
C ASP A 219 28.86 -2.10 5.64
N ASP A 220 29.92 -1.34 5.43
CA ASP A 220 29.90 -0.14 4.60
C ASP A 220 29.59 -0.41 3.11
N SER A 221 29.69 -1.67 2.64
CA SER A 221 29.39 -2.06 1.26
C SER A 221 27.90 -2.38 1.06
N SER A 222 27.16 -2.62 2.12
CA SER A 222 25.73 -2.92 2.10
C SER A 222 24.89 -1.71 1.71
N LYS A 223 23.76 -1.97 1.05
CA LYS A 223 22.70 -0.97 0.83
C LYS A 223 21.74 -0.92 2.01
N HIS A 224 21.89 -1.80 2.98
CA HIS A 224 21.07 -1.95 4.17
C HIS A 224 19.59 -2.19 3.81
N ASP A 225 19.34 -3.03 2.83
CA ASP A 225 18.00 -3.38 2.35
C ASP A 225 17.59 -4.79 2.77
N MET A 226 16.32 -4.97 3.18
CA MET A 226 15.84 -6.27 3.64
C MET A 226 15.89 -7.31 2.52
N GLY A 227 15.41 -6.96 1.32
CA GLY A 227 15.40 -7.87 0.17
C GLY A 227 16.76 -8.00 -0.50
N GLY A 228 17.55 -6.92 -0.54
CA GLY A 228 18.86 -6.90 -1.22
C GLY A 228 20.01 -7.47 -0.41
N ASP A 229 19.96 -7.36 0.93
CA ASP A 229 21.10 -7.67 1.78
C ASP A 229 20.76 -8.70 2.87
N ILE A 230 19.65 -8.52 3.61
CA ILE A 230 19.32 -9.39 4.75
C ILE A 230 18.82 -10.76 4.31
N VAL A 231 17.79 -10.81 3.48
CA VAL A 231 17.22 -12.11 3.01
C VAL A 231 18.25 -12.94 2.27
N PRO A 232 19.06 -12.40 1.33
CA PRO A 232 20.15 -13.19 0.71
C PRO A 232 21.15 -13.77 1.71
N GLY A 233 21.41 -13.09 2.82
CA GLY A 233 22.24 -13.60 3.90
C GLY A 233 21.71 -14.88 4.55
N PHE A 234 20.41 -14.97 4.80
CA PHE A 234 19.75 -16.20 5.28
C PHE A 234 19.71 -17.28 4.20
N VAL A 235 19.45 -16.92 2.95
CA VAL A 235 19.45 -17.86 1.82
C VAL A 235 20.82 -18.52 1.67
N ALA A 236 21.91 -17.75 1.74
CA ALA A 236 23.27 -18.27 1.65
C ALA A 236 23.63 -19.27 2.77
N GLN A 237 22.96 -19.18 3.92
CA GLN A 237 23.11 -20.10 5.04
C GLN A 237 22.16 -21.30 4.96
N GLY A 238 21.30 -21.37 3.94
CA GLY A 238 20.24 -22.38 3.82
C GLY A 238 19.15 -22.24 4.89
N ASP A 239 18.99 -21.06 5.48
CA ASP A 239 18.09 -20.78 6.61
C ASP A 239 16.93 -19.84 6.23
N ALA A 240 16.44 -19.95 5.00
CA ALA A 240 15.32 -19.20 4.47
C ALA A 240 14.26 -20.10 3.87
N ALA A 241 12.99 -19.89 4.23
CA ALA A 241 11.82 -20.55 3.67
C ALA A 241 10.98 -19.59 2.83
N VAL A 242 10.27 -20.13 1.85
CA VAL A 242 9.24 -19.39 1.10
C VAL A 242 7.85 -19.77 1.61
N TYR A 243 7.00 -18.78 1.75
CA TYR A 243 5.56 -18.94 1.97
C TYR A 243 4.83 -18.55 0.69
N ASP A 244 4.25 -19.53 -0.01
CA ASP A 244 3.46 -19.28 -1.22
C ASP A 244 2.12 -18.65 -0.82
N PHE A 245 1.89 -17.41 -1.24
CA PHE A 245 0.69 -16.62 -0.96
C PHE A 245 -0.59 -17.27 -1.51
N LEU A 246 -0.48 -18.12 -2.53
CA LEU A 246 -1.60 -18.92 -3.07
C LEU A 246 -2.30 -19.76 -2.00
N HIS A 247 -1.55 -20.18 -0.96
CA HIS A 247 -2.08 -20.99 0.13
C HIS A 247 -2.68 -20.17 1.28
N ASN A 248 -2.66 -18.83 1.19
CA ASN A 248 -3.21 -17.98 2.23
C ASN A 248 -4.73 -17.84 2.07
N GLU A 249 -5.47 -18.30 3.06
CA GLU A 249 -6.93 -18.22 3.07
C GLU A 249 -7.41 -17.17 4.06
N VAL A 250 -8.14 -16.19 3.56
CA VAL A 250 -8.69 -15.10 4.38
C VAL A 250 -10.20 -15.28 4.49
N PRO A 251 -10.81 -15.19 5.69
CA PRO A 251 -12.26 -15.26 5.85
C PRO A 251 -12.99 -14.30 4.92
N GLY A 252 -14.09 -14.75 4.32
CA GLY A 252 -14.89 -13.97 3.38
C GLY A 252 -14.24 -13.73 2.00
N SER A 253 -13.08 -14.30 1.73
CA SER A 253 -12.49 -14.28 0.38
C SER A 253 -13.21 -15.25 -0.55
N THR A 254 -13.08 -14.97 -1.84
CA THR A 254 -13.54 -15.81 -2.94
C THR A 254 -12.36 -16.24 -3.80
N GLU A 255 -12.57 -17.19 -4.72
CA GLU A 255 -11.52 -17.58 -5.67
C GLU A 255 -10.98 -16.42 -6.51
N ARG A 256 -11.76 -15.34 -6.64
CA ARG A 256 -11.41 -14.17 -7.44
C ARG A 256 -10.36 -13.29 -6.76
N ASP A 257 -10.45 -13.10 -5.44
CA ASP A 257 -9.56 -12.22 -4.65
C ASP A 257 -8.49 -13.00 -3.87
N ARG A 258 -8.40 -14.34 -4.06
CA ARG A 258 -7.46 -15.22 -3.36
C ARG A 258 -6.01 -14.76 -3.53
N ASP A 259 -5.57 -14.44 -4.73
CA ASP A 259 -4.17 -14.10 -5.05
C ASP A 259 -4.00 -12.61 -5.32
N TYR A 260 -4.93 -11.79 -4.85
CA TYR A 260 -4.83 -10.38 -5.11
C TYR A 260 -3.76 -9.72 -4.24
N TRP A 261 -2.70 -9.33 -4.90
CA TRP A 261 -1.68 -8.44 -4.35
C TRP A 261 -1.29 -7.44 -5.44
N ARG A 262 -1.23 -6.17 -5.10
CA ARG A 262 -0.91 -5.12 -6.07
C ARG A 262 0.04 -4.08 -5.47
N ASP A 263 1.21 -3.94 -6.09
CA ASP A 263 2.05 -2.75 -5.90
C ASP A 263 1.41 -1.57 -6.63
N VAL A 264 1.00 -0.56 -5.89
CA VAL A 264 0.50 0.70 -6.43
C VAL A 264 1.64 1.73 -6.50
N GLY A 265 2.78 1.30 -7.03
CA GLY A 265 4.02 2.07 -7.11
C GLY A 265 4.06 3.12 -8.21
N THR A 266 3.19 3.04 -9.21
CA THR A 266 3.08 4.00 -10.33
C THR A 266 1.70 4.65 -10.35
N LEU A 267 1.57 5.80 -11.03
CA LEU A 267 0.28 6.48 -11.19
C LEU A 267 -0.73 5.62 -11.94
N ASP A 268 -0.29 4.87 -12.94
CA ASP A 268 -1.14 3.96 -13.71
C ASP A 268 -1.64 2.80 -12.84
N ALA A 269 -0.75 2.11 -12.12
CA ALA A 269 -1.13 1.03 -11.20
C ALA A 269 -2.06 1.53 -10.08
N PHE A 270 -1.82 2.73 -9.56
CA PHE A 270 -2.67 3.37 -8.57
C PHE A 270 -4.07 3.67 -9.14
N TYR A 271 -4.15 4.18 -10.35
CA TYR A 271 -5.41 4.44 -11.05
C TYR A 271 -6.19 3.16 -11.32
N GLU A 272 -5.53 2.16 -11.89
CA GLU A 272 -6.15 0.87 -12.21
C GLU A 272 -6.68 0.15 -10.96
N ALA A 273 -5.95 0.22 -9.84
CA ALA A 273 -6.43 -0.31 -8.58
C ALA A 273 -7.72 0.36 -8.09
N HIS A 274 -7.90 1.66 -8.36
CA HIS A 274 -9.16 2.36 -8.08
C HIS A 274 -10.28 1.96 -9.03
N MET A 275 -9.95 1.75 -10.32
CA MET A 275 -10.94 1.33 -11.33
C MET A 275 -11.42 -0.10 -11.07
N ASP A 276 -10.56 -0.97 -10.51
CA ASP A 276 -11.00 -2.28 -10.04
C ASP A 276 -12.08 -2.16 -8.96
N LEU A 277 -11.92 -1.28 -7.97
CA LEU A 277 -12.88 -1.11 -6.87
C LEU A 277 -14.28 -0.72 -7.30
N ILE A 278 -14.42 -0.04 -8.43
CA ILE A 278 -15.72 0.42 -8.97
C ILE A 278 -16.32 -0.55 -9.97
N SER A 279 -15.59 -1.60 -10.35
CA SER A 279 -16.13 -2.62 -11.24
C SER A 279 -17.34 -3.34 -10.59
N ILE A 280 -18.26 -3.84 -11.40
CA ILE A 280 -19.43 -4.60 -10.91
C ILE A 280 -18.98 -5.82 -10.08
N HIS A 281 -17.86 -6.39 -10.46
CA HIS A 281 -17.25 -7.53 -9.79
C HIS A 281 -15.77 -7.23 -9.52
N PRO A 282 -15.45 -6.42 -8.52
CA PRO A 282 -14.06 -6.08 -8.21
C PRO A 282 -13.26 -7.34 -7.84
N VAL A 283 -12.00 -7.36 -8.21
CA VAL A 283 -11.09 -8.39 -7.73
C VAL A 283 -10.86 -8.17 -6.24
N PHE A 284 -10.51 -6.94 -5.84
CA PHE A 284 -10.38 -6.59 -4.43
C PHE A 284 -11.73 -6.09 -3.87
N ASN A 285 -12.43 -6.95 -3.11
CA ASN A 285 -13.72 -6.59 -2.54
C ASN A 285 -13.57 -5.81 -1.22
N LEU A 286 -13.76 -4.48 -1.24
CA LEU A 286 -13.75 -3.64 -0.02
C LEU A 286 -14.84 -4.01 1.00
N TYR A 287 -15.89 -4.72 0.60
CA TYR A 287 -17.06 -5.06 1.42
C TYR A 287 -16.95 -6.43 2.11
N ASN A 288 -15.74 -6.99 2.21
CA ASN A 288 -15.51 -8.18 3.03
C ASN A 288 -15.58 -7.81 4.52
N GLU A 289 -16.68 -8.15 5.18
CA GLU A 289 -16.92 -7.86 6.59
C GLU A 289 -16.24 -8.86 7.53
N GLU A 290 -15.84 -10.03 7.04
CA GLU A 290 -15.16 -11.07 7.85
C GLU A 290 -13.66 -10.79 7.98
N TRP A 291 -13.08 -10.03 7.05
CA TRP A 291 -11.70 -9.53 7.09
C TRP A 291 -11.66 -8.06 6.66
N PRO A 292 -12.18 -7.16 7.50
CA PRO A 292 -12.39 -5.76 7.13
C PRO A 292 -11.06 -5.00 6.99
N THR A 293 -11.06 -4.02 6.09
CA THR A 293 -10.01 -2.99 6.07
C THR A 293 -10.42 -1.87 7.00
N PHE A 294 -9.66 -1.66 8.08
CA PHE A 294 -9.92 -0.59 9.05
C PHE A 294 -9.28 0.73 8.60
N THR A 295 -9.91 1.82 8.96
CA THR A 295 -9.38 3.18 8.79
C THR A 295 -10.04 4.17 9.73
N GLY A 296 -9.49 5.39 9.79
CA GLY A 296 -10.10 6.49 10.55
C GLY A 296 -11.28 7.09 9.81
N HIS A 297 -12.42 7.15 10.49
CA HIS A 297 -13.61 7.79 9.93
C HIS A 297 -13.53 9.31 10.08
N ARG A 298 -13.65 10.02 8.95
CA ARG A 298 -13.93 11.45 8.98
C ARG A 298 -15.37 11.64 9.47
N ASN A 299 -15.56 12.48 10.48
CA ASN A 299 -16.90 12.82 10.95
C ASN A 299 -17.58 13.74 9.90
N ALA A 300 -18.25 13.14 8.91
CA ALA A 300 -18.89 13.78 7.79
C ALA A 300 -20.32 13.29 7.62
N PRO A 301 -21.25 14.14 7.13
CA PRO A 301 -22.63 13.72 6.86
C PRO A 301 -22.67 12.70 5.70
N PRO A 302 -23.79 11.97 5.52
CA PRO A 302 -23.99 11.10 4.36
C PRO A 302 -23.80 11.86 3.03
N ALA A 303 -23.46 11.14 1.97
CA ALA A 303 -23.40 11.69 0.62
C ALA A 303 -24.78 12.20 0.18
N LYS A 304 -24.81 13.31 -0.58
CA LYS A 304 -26.03 13.98 -1.00
C LYS A 304 -26.06 14.23 -2.51
N PHE A 305 -27.15 13.76 -3.15
CA PHE A 305 -27.47 14.01 -4.54
C PHE A 305 -28.65 14.96 -4.63
N VAL A 306 -28.53 16.04 -5.38
CA VAL A 306 -29.57 17.05 -5.46
C VAL A 306 -29.85 17.49 -6.90
N HIS A 307 -31.05 17.98 -7.11
CA HIS A 307 -31.71 18.31 -8.36
C HIS A 307 -32.18 17.09 -9.15
N ALA A 308 -33.40 17.18 -9.64
CA ALA A 308 -34.05 16.17 -10.46
C ALA A 308 -34.87 16.80 -11.60
N GLY A 309 -34.52 18.04 -11.97
CA GLY A 309 -35.21 18.77 -13.06
C GLY A 309 -34.61 18.48 -14.43
N PRO A 310 -35.34 18.77 -15.53
CA PRO A 310 -34.87 18.59 -16.87
C PRO A 310 -33.50 19.27 -17.10
N GLY A 311 -32.53 18.51 -17.60
CA GLY A 311 -31.16 19.01 -17.87
C GLY A 311 -30.30 19.33 -16.63
N ARG A 312 -30.80 19.02 -15.42
CA ARG A 312 -30.07 19.25 -14.18
C ARG A 312 -30.40 18.14 -13.17
N VAL A 313 -29.68 17.04 -13.23
CA VAL A 313 -29.84 15.88 -12.35
C VAL A 313 -28.53 15.60 -11.64
N GLY A 314 -28.55 15.45 -10.30
CA GLY A 314 -27.42 14.96 -9.54
C GLY A 314 -27.46 13.44 -9.47
N SER A 315 -26.50 12.77 -10.07
CA SER A 315 -26.44 11.29 -10.12
C SER A 315 -25.01 10.76 -10.03
N ALA A 316 -24.88 9.53 -9.54
CA ALA A 316 -23.66 8.74 -9.64
C ALA A 316 -24.02 7.31 -10.00
N VAL A 317 -23.27 6.71 -10.92
CA VAL A 317 -23.45 5.35 -11.41
C VAL A 317 -22.08 4.66 -11.46
N ASP A 318 -22.01 3.38 -11.12
CA ASP A 318 -20.77 2.57 -11.11
C ASP A 318 -19.60 3.28 -10.40
N SER A 319 -19.88 3.82 -9.21
CA SER A 319 -18.95 4.73 -8.52
C SER A 319 -18.93 4.48 -7.01
N VAL A 320 -17.78 4.67 -6.40
CA VAL A 320 -17.62 4.69 -4.93
C VAL A 320 -17.74 6.12 -4.44
N ILE A 321 -18.75 6.39 -3.59
CA ILE A 321 -19.07 7.74 -3.10
C ILE A 321 -18.95 7.78 -1.58
N SER A 322 -17.97 8.55 -1.10
CA SER A 322 -17.66 8.66 0.32
C SER A 322 -18.60 9.61 1.08
N PRO A 323 -18.64 9.55 2.44
CA PRO A 323 -19.38 10.50 3.26
C PRO A 323 -18.97 11.95 3.00
N GLY A 324 -19.94 12.87 3.10
CA GLY A 324 -19.74 14.31 2.89
C GLY A 324 -19.71 14.75 1.43
N VAL A 325 -19.78 13.85 0.47
CA VAL A 325 -19.86 14.18 -0.96
C VAL A 325 -21.18 14.85 -1.30
N VAL A 326 -21.13 15.89 -2.14
CA VAL A 326 -22.32 16.54 -2.68
C VAL A 326 -22.24 16.58 -4.20
N VAL A 327 -23.16 15.85 -4.87
CA VAL A 327 -23.35 15.93 -6.32
C VAL A 327 -24.56 16.81 -6.61
N SER A 328 -24.31 18.04 -7.04
CA SER A 328 -25.34 19.07 -7.20
C SER A 328 -25.70 19.31 -8.66
N GLY A 329 -26.63 18.55 -9.21
CA GLY A 329 -27.06 18.67 -10.60
C GLY A 329 -25.92 18.40 -11.60
N ALA A 330 -25.10 17.44 -11.29
CA ALA A 330 -23.95 16.96 -12.06
C ALA A 330 -24.03 15.45 -12.26
N GLN A 331 -23.32 14.90 -13.20
CA GLN A 331 -23.25 13.49 -13.49
C GLN A 331 -21.87 12.92 -13.10
N VAL A 332 -21.87 11.84 -12.34
CA VAL A 332 -20.67 11.09 -11.98
C VAL A 332 -20.85 9.66 -12.48
N SER A 333 -19.84 9.11 -13.11
CA SER A 333 -19.82 7.72 -13.57
C SER A 333 -18.41 7.12 -13.42
N SER A 334 -18.35 5.82 -13.13
CA SER A 334 -17.09 5.07 -13.09
C SER A 334 -15.98 5.80 -12.31
N SER A 335 -16.30 6.33 -11.13
CA SER A 335 -15.40 7.24 -10.41
C SER A 335 -15.36 6.97 -8.90
N VAL A 336 -14.24 7.33 -8.28
CA VAL A 336 -14.07 7.29 -6.82
C VAL A 336 -14.03 8.72 -6.29
N LEU A 337 -15.00 9.08 -5.44
CA LEU A 337 -15.09 10.38 -4.80
C LEU A 337 -14.84 10.25 -3.29
N SER A 338 -13.71 10.81 -2.82
CA SER A 338 -13.30 10.83 -1.42
C SER A 338 -14.14 11.81 -0.59
N PRO A 339 -14.03 11.80 0.76
CA PRO A 339 -14.87 12.61 1.63
C PRO A 339 -14.82 14.12 1.34
N GLY A 340 -16.00 14.74 1.33
CA GLY A 340 -16.12 16.21 1.17
C GLY A 340 -16.03 16.73 -0.26
N VAL A 341 -15.88 15.85 -1.26
CA VAL A 341 -15.89 16.26 -2.68
C VAL A 341 -17.21 16.91 -3.04
N ARG A 342 -17.14 18.01 -3.81
CA ARG A 342 -18.31 18.70 -4.36
C ARG A 342 -18.24 18.76 -5.87
N VAL A 343 -19.29 18.28 -6.55
CA VAL A 343 -19.44 18.38 -8.00
C VAL A 343 -20.65 19.26 -8.29
N ASN A 344 -20.38 20.45 -8.85
CA ASN A 344 -21.42 21.44 -9.10
C ASN A 344 -22.11 21.24 -10.47
N SER A 345 -23.26 21.92 -10.63
CA SER A 345 -24.23 21.71 -11.70
C SER A 345 -23.65 21.79 -13.10
N TRP A 346 -24.21 20.94 -13.96
CA TRP A 346 -23.87 20.78 -15.39
C TRP A 346 -22.44 20.32 -15.63
N SER A 347 -21.81 19.73 -14.63
CA SER A 347 -20.50 19.12 -14.76
C SER A 347 -20.63 17.61 -14.91
N SER A 348 -19.65 17.01 -15.58
CA SER A 348 -19.48 15.56 -15.71
C SER A 348 -18.13 15.13 -15.14
N VAL A 349 -18.13 14.03 -14.41
CA VAL A 349 -16.93 13.36 -13.91
C VAL A 349 -17.06 11.90 -14.30
N SER A 350 -16.12 11.39 -15.05
CA SER A 350 -16.08 9.98 -15.46
C SER A 350 -14.67 9.40 -15.36
N ASP A 351 -14.60 8.11 -15.08
CA ASP A 351 -13.35 7.35 -15.02
C ASP A 351 -12.27 8.08 -14.23
N SER A 352 -12.60 8.59 -13.03
CA SER A 352 -11.73 9.53 -12.33
C SER A 352 -11.68 9.26 -10.82
N VAL A 353 -10.58 9.65 -10.21
CA VAL A 353 -10.36 9.60 -8.76
C VAL A 353 -10.22 11.02 -8.23
N LEU A 354 -11.21 11.47 -7.44
CA LEU A 354 -11.20 12.77 -6.78
C LEU A 354 -10.98 12.57 -5.28
N MET A 355 -9.85 13.06 -4.78
CA MET A 355 -9.48 12.94 -3.36
C MET A 355 -10.20 13.96 -2.49
N ASP A 356 -9.98 13.89 -1.16
CA ASP A 356 -10.70 14.69 -0.16
C ASP A 356 -10.81 16.18 -0.53
N ASP A 357 -11.99 16.73 -0.30
CA ASP A 357 -12.27 18.16 -0.38
C ASP A 357 -12.04 18.80 -1.77
N VAL A 358 -11.99 18.00 -2.84
CA VAL A 358 -11.96 18.53 -4.21
C VAL A 358 -13.29 19.23 -4.52
N ILE A 359 -13.20 20.43 -5.10
CA ILE A 359 -14.36 21.20 -5.52
C ILE A 359 -14.35 21.36 -7.04
N VAL A 360 -15.33 20.75 -7.71
CA VAL A 360 -15.53 20.88 -9.16
C VAL A 360 -16.54 22.01 -9.41
N GLY A 361 -16.14 23.02 -10.17
CA GLY A 361 -16.96 24.14 -10.59
C GLY A 361 -18.14 23.73 -11.46
N ARG A 362 -18.92 24.70 -11.97
CA ARG A 362 -20.03 24.45 -12.89
C ARG A 362 -19.52 24.26 -14.33
N HIS A 363 -20.24 23.43 -15.12
CA HIS A 363 -19.92 23.18 -16.53
C HIS A 363 -18.51 22.60 -16.76
N CYS A 364 -17.95 21.91 -15.78
CA CYS A 364 -16.66 21.23 -15.92
C CYS A 364 -16.86 19.84 -16.56
N GLN A 365 -15.82 19.39 -17.25
CA GLN A 365 -15.74 18.03 -17.80
C GLN A 365 -14.42 17.41 -17.34
N ILE A 366 -14.52 16.31 -16.60
CA ILE A 366 -13.37 15.59 -16.06
C ILE A 366 -13.47 14.13 -16.49
N HIS A 367 -12.40 13.64 -17.13
CA HIS A 367 -12.32 12.29 -17.64
C HIS A 367 -10.91 11.72 -17.45
N ARG A 368 -10.79 10.46 -17.04
CA ARG A 368 -9.49 9.78 -16.82
C ARG A 368 -8.48 10.63 -16.06
N ALA A 369 -8.87 11.07 -14.87
CA ALA A 369 -8.06 11.97 -14.07
C ALA A 369 -7.91 11.51 -12.62
N ILE A 370 -6.76 11.81 -12.02
CA ILE A 370 -6.52 11.75 -10.58
C ILE A 370 -6.38 13.18 -10.09
N ILE A 371 -7.28 13.63 -9.21
CA ILE A 371 -7.24 14.98 -8.64
C ILE A 371 -7.01 14.88 -7.14
N ASP A 372 -5.85 15.37 -6.70
CA ASP A 372 -5.45 15.31 -5.30
C ASP A 372 -6.25 16.28 -4.43
N LYS A 373 -6.20 16.06 -3.13
CA LYS A 373 -7.05 16.70 -2.13
C LYS A 373 -6.96 18.22 -2.14
N GLY A 374 -8.14 18.84 -1.94
CA GLY A 374 -8.27 20.28 -1.80
C GLY A 374 -8.11 21.09 -3.08
N VAL A 375 -7.98 20.44 -4.24
CA VAL A 375 -7.92 21.13 -5.54
C VAL A 375 -9.28 21.74 -5.86
N VAL A 376 -9.28 23.01 -6.26
CA VAL A 376 -10.47 23.71 -6.73
C VAL A 376 -10.40 23.83 -8.24
N VAL A 377 -11.34 23.18 -8.92
CA VAL A 377 -11.50 23.23 -10.37
C VAL A 377 -12.44 24.39 -10.74
N PRO A 378 -11.97 25.45 -11.41
CA PRO A 378 -12.80 26.58 -11.81
C PRO A 378 -13.93 26.16 -12.77
N PRO A 379 -15.03 26.96 -12.88
CA PRO A 379 -16.09 26.67 -13.83
C PRO A 379 -15.59 26.56 -15.28
N ARG A 380 -16.20 25.65 -16.05
CA ARG A 380 -15.91 25.42 -17.49
C ARG A 380 -14.54 24.83 -17.78
N THR A 381 -13.84 24.31 -16.78
CA THR A 381 -12.56 23.62 -16.95
C THR A 381 -12.78 22.24 -17.56
N GLN A 382 -11.89 21.85 -18.47
CA GLN A 382 -11.78 20.51 -19.04
C GLN A 382 -10.47 19.88 -18.55
N ILE A 383 -10.53 18.62 -18.08
CA ILE A 383 -9.41 17.86 -17.55
C ILE A 383 -9.49 16.45 -18.14
N GLY A 384 -8.41 15.93 -18.72
CA GLY A 384 -8.30 14.57 -19.25
C GLY A 384 -9.01 14.32 -20.57
N LEU A 385 -9.58 15.35 -21.20
CA LEU A 385 -10.24 15.25 -22.51
C LEU A 385 -9.28 15.49 -23.67
N ASP A 386 -8.28 16.31 -23.44
CA ASP A 386 -7.24 16.67 -24.41
C ASP A 386 -5.88 16.61 -23.70
N VAL A 387 -5.20 15.49 -23.88
CA VAL A 387 -3.93 15.17 -23.21
C VAL A 387 -2.83 16.19 -23.53
N GLU A 388 -2.77 16.68 -24.78
CA GLU A 388 -1.75 17.64 -25.18
C GLU A 388 -2.00 19.03 -24.55
N LYS A 389 -3.26 19.40 -24.45
CA LYS A 389 -3.65 20.64 -23.75
C LYS A 389 -3.36 20.58 -22.27
N ASP A 390 -3.54 19.42 -21.63
CA ASP A 390 -3.24 19.22 -20.22
C ASP A 390 -1.73 19.26 -19.98
N ARG A 391 -0.92 18.64 -20.85
CA ARG A 391 0.54 18.77 -20.84
C ARG A 391 1.02 20.21 -21.02
N ALA A 392 0.41 20.95 -21.93
CA ALA A 392 0.73 22.35 -22.18
C ALA A 392 0.43 23.26 -20.97
N ARG A 393 -0.51 22.86 -20.10
CA ARG A 393 -0.80 23.52 -18.82
C ARG A 393 0.21 23.16 -17.70
N GLY A 394 1.17 22.28 -17.98
CA GLY A 394 2.15 21.79 -17.01
C GLY A 394 1.61 20.71 -16.07
N TRP A 395 0.48 20.09 -16.39
CA TRP A 395 -0.05 18.97 -15.60
C TRP A 395 0.66 17.67 -15.96
N VAL A 396 0.76 16.79 -14.99
CA VAL A 396 1.32 15.46 -15.21
C VAL A 396 0.31 14.63 -15.98
N VAL A 397 0.77 14.00 -17.07
CA VAL A 397 -0.04 13.07 -17.85
C VAL A 397 0.79 11.81 -18.05
N THR A 398 0.26 10.66 -17.62
CA THR A 398 0.93 9.36 -17.75
C THR A 398 1.03 8.92 -19.22
N GLU A 399 1.77 7.87 -19.48
CA GLU A 399 1.88 7.28 -20.84
C GLU A 399 0.52 6.72 -21.29
N SER A 400 -0.27 6.18 -20.37
CA SER A 400 -1.63 5.69 -20.66
C SER A 400 -2.68 6.82 -20.83
N GLY A 401 -2.29 8.09 -20.65
CA GLY A 401 -3.16 9.24 -20.87
C GLY A 401 -4.00 9.64 -19.64
N ILE A 402 -3.58 9.30 -18.43
CA ILE A 402 -4.23 9.73 -17.18
C ILE A 402 -3.68 11.11 -16.79
N THR A 403 -4.56 12.11 -16.64
CA THR A 403 -4.17 13.44 -16.16
C THR A 403 -4.15 13.48 -14.64
N VAL A 404 -3.04 13.94 -14.05
CA VAL A 404 -2.85 13.96 -12.60
C VAL A 404 -2.57 15.38 -12.10
N LEU A 405 -3.42 15.84 -11.19
CA LEU A 405 -3.26 17.12 -10.51
C LEU A 405 -2.87 16.87 -9.06
N GLY A 406 -1.67 17.31 -8.68
CA GLY A 406 -1.19 17.21 -7.30
C GLY A 406 -1.88 18.20 -6.36
N LYS A 407 -1.73 17.95 -5.07
CA LYS A 407 -2.22 18.84 -4.00
C LYS A 407 -1.66 20.26 -4.18
N GLY A 408 -2.53 21.25 -4.05
CA GLY A 408 -2.15 22.66 -4.20
C GLY A 408 -2.02 23.15 -5.64
N THR A 409 -2.36 22.32 -6.64
CA THR A 409 -2.42 22.76 -8.04
C THR A 409 -3.41 23.93 -8.18
N VAL A 410 -2.91 25.04 -8.69
CA VAL A 410 -3.72 26.22 -9.02
C VAL A 410 -4.12 26.13 -10.50
N ILE A 411 -5.42 26.04 -10.75
CA ILE A 411 -5.96 25.99 -12.11
C ILE A 411 -6.39 27.41 -12.50
N THR A 412 -5.68 27.99 -13.46
CA THR A 412 -6.09 29.27 -14.05
C THR A 412 -7.24 29.03 -15.03
N PRO A 413 -8.28 29.91 -15.04
CA PRO A 413 -9.45 29.80 -15.91
C PRO A 413 -9.13 29.79 -17.39
#